data_69457d8c2cb1eda81cd65805a455ea83
#
_entry.id   69457d8c2cb1eda81cd65805a455ea83
#
_cell.length_a   1.000
_cell.length_b   1.000
_cell.length_c   1.000
_cell.angle_alpha   90.00
_cell.angle_beta   90.00
_cell.angle_gamma   90.00
#
_symmetry.space_group_name_H-M   'P 1'
#
loop_
_entity.id
_entity.type
_entity.pdbx_description
1 polymer ?
#
loop_
_entity_poly.entity_id
_entity_poly.type
_entity_poly.pdbx_seq_one_letter_code
_entity_poly.pdbx_strand_id
1 'polypeptide(L)'
;MTAVQTTPAGAAAAASPAPRAPLRLGLPPVAAPGARLLVLGSFPGLSSLAARQYYAHPRNQFWPIVATLWARTLADWPYAQRIAEAQRRGLAIWDVHAACRRHGSLDRAIEDARPNDLAGLVARLPGLQAIAHNGGESARALRLTRTLGLAVWRLPSTSPANAGCPFERKLAAWREAFAACGLV
;
A
#
# COMPACT_ATOMS: atom_id res chain seq x y z
N MET A 1 16.82 -43.67 -59.79
CA MET A 1 17.43 -43.44 -58.48
C MET A 1 17.20 -41.97 -58.10
N THR A 2 16.17 -41.68 -57.33
CA THR A 2 15.74 -40.31 -57.01
C THR A 2 16.21 -40.00 -55.59
N ALA A 3 17.12 -39.01 -55.45
CA ALA A 3 17.64 -38.62 -54.17
C ALA A 3 16.63 -37.69 -53.43
N VAL A 4 16.20 -38.12 -52.27
CA VAL A 4 15.36 -37.31 -51.35
C VAL A 4 16.27 -36.38 -50.55
N GLN A 5 16.14 -35.07 -50.73
CA GLN A 5 16.81 -34.05 -49.93
C GLN A 5 15.99 -33.81 -48.66
N THR A 6 16.53 -34.16 -47.50
CA THR A 6 16.02 -33.82 -46.19
C THR A 6 16.48 -32.40 -45.80
N THR A 7 15.53 -31.49 -45.67
CA THR A 7 15.74 -30.12 -45.16
C THR A 7 15.94 -30.19 -43.61
N PRO A 8 16.99 -29.57 -43.04
CA PRO A 8 17.14 -29.53 -41.58
C PRO A 8 16.11 -28.58 -40.96
N ALA A 9 15.42 -29.09 -39.95
CA ALA A 9 14.50 -28.32 -39.12
C ALA A 9 15.21 -27.11 -38.46
N GLY A 10 14.66 -25.92 -38.70
CA GLY A 10 15.16 -24.68 -38.11
C GLY A 10 15.10 -24.71 -36.59
N ALA A 11 16.23 -24.49 -35.96
CA ALA A 11 16.34 -24.29 -34.53
C ALA A 11 15.54 -23.04 -34.14
N ALA A 12 14.48 -23.22 -33.34
CA ALA A 12 13.74 -22.11 -32.75
C ALA A 12 14.70 -21.33 -31.84
N ALA A 13 15.00 -20.09 -32.19
CA ALA A 13 15.79 -19.19 -31.36
C ALA A 13 15.03 -19.00 -30.02
N ALA A 14 15.61 -19.43 -28.92
CA ALA A 14 15.08 -19.19 -27.57
C ALA A 14 15.02 -17.67 -27.33
N ALA A 15 13.83 -17.14 -27.21
CA ALA A 15 13.62 -15.72 -26.88
C ALA A 15 14.36 -15.38 -25.58
N SER A 16 15.24 -14.38 -25.65
CA SER A 16 15.91 -13.88 -24.44
C SER A 16 14.87 -13.48 -23.38
N PRO A 17 15.04 -13.85 -22.10
CA PRO A 17 14.10 -13.48 -21.06
C PRO A 17 13.95 -11.96 -20.99
N ALA A 18 12.71 -11.49 -20.86
CA ALA A 18 12.41 -10.07 -20.72
C ALA A 18 13.20 -9.48 -19.55
N PRO A 19 13.67 -8.21 -19.66
CA PRO A 19 14.45 -7.60 -18.60
C PRO A 19 13.63 -7.53 -17.29
N ARG A 20 14.24 -7.96 -16.18
CA ARG A 20 13.60 -7.94 -14.87
C ARG A 20 13.16 -6.52 -14.50
N ALA A 21 11.99 -6.41 -13.84
CA ALA A 21 11.51 -5.14 -13.31
C ALA A 21 12.55 -4.49 -12.35
N PRO A 22 12.69 -3.15 -12.36
CA PRO A 22 13.64 -2.47 -11.48
C PRO A 22 13.28 -2.69 -10.01
N LEU A 23 14.30 -2.89 -9.16
CA LEU A 23 14.13 -2.90 -7.70
C LEU A 23 13.78 -1.48 -7.23
N ARG A 24 12.73 -1.36 -6.44
CA ARG A 24 12.29 -0.10 -5.84
C ARG A 24 12.28 -0.23 -4.33
N LEU A 25 12.67 0.85 -3.65
CA LEU A 25 12.57 0.97 -2.20
C LEU A 25 11.30 1.70 -1.84
N GLY A 26 10.62 1.27 -0.76
CA GLY A 26 9.46 1.93 -0.20
C GLY A 26 9.78 3.23 0.53
N LEU A 27 8.76 3.81 1.14
CA LEU A 27 8.88 5.04 1.94
C LEU A 27 9.04 4.69 3.42
N PRO A 28 9.70 5.55 4.21
CA PRO A 28 9.77 5.38 5.66
C PRO A 28 8.36 5.48 6.28
N PRO A 29 8.13 4.90 7.48
CA PRO A 29 6.85 5.00 8.16
C PRO A 29 6.56 6.45 8.57
N VAL A 30 5.31 6.85 8.44
CA VAL A 30 4.76 8.02 9.11
C VAL A 30 4.17 7.54 10.41
N ALA A 31 4.81 7.80 11.53
CA ALA A 31 4.35 7.37 12.83
C ALA A 31 4.81 8.36 13.92
N ALA A 32 4.03 8.45 14.99
CA ALA A 32 4.37 9.19 16.20
C ALA A 32 4.00 8.35 17.43
N PRO A 33 4.59 8.59 18.61
CA PRO A 33 4.32 7.77 19.82
C PRO A 33 2.85 7.66 20.20
N GLY A 34 2.04 8.67 19.88
CA GLY A 34 0.60 8.68 20.13
C GLY A 34 -0.25 7.97 19.06
N ALA A 35 0.36 7.18 18.17
CA ALA A 35 -0.38 6.45 17.15
C ALA A 35 -1.32 5.41 17.78
N ARG A 36 -2.58 5.39 17.30
CA ARG A 36 -3.62 4.44 17.72
C ARG A 36 -4.07 3.53 16.58
N LEU A 37 -3.99 3.99 15.35
CA LEU A 37 -4.32 3.21 14.15
C LEU A 37 -3.14 3.26 13.16
N LEU A 38 -2.65 2.09 12.73
CA LEU A 38 -1.67 1.96 11.66
C LEU A 38 -2.37 1.53 10.37
N VAL A 39 -2.36 2.39 9.36
CA VAL A 39 -2.81 2.01 8.01
C VAL A 39 -1.64 1.46 7.22
N LEU A 40 -1.80 0.25 6.69
CA LEU A 40 -0.83 -0.43 5.85
C LEU A 40 -1.28 -0.48 4.39
N GLY A 41 -0.52 0.16 3.50
CA GLY A 41 -0.56 -0.13 2.07
C GLY A 41 0.19 -1.42 1.73
N SER A 42 0.21 -1.80 0.46
CA SER A 42 1.06 -2.88 -0.07
C SER A 42 2.48 -2.37 -0.31
N PHE A 43 2.60 -1.43 -1.23
CA PHE A 43 3.82 -0.73 -1.62
C PHE A 43 3.48 0.60 -2.32
N PRO A 44 4.28 1.68 -2.18
CA PRO A 44 3.94 2.97 -2.76
C PRO A 44 3.85 2.92 -4.29
N GLY A 45 2.84 3.56 -4.90
CA GLY A 45 2.76 3.75 -6.34
C GLY A 45 3.85 4.67 -6.88
N LEU A 46 4.05 4.69 -8.22
CA LEU A 46 5.10 5.51 -8.84
C LEU A 46 4.99 6.99 -8.48
N SER A 47 3.78 7.55 -8.48
CA SER A 47 3.55 8.95 -8.06
C SER A 47 3.99 9.20 -6.62
N SER A 48 3.72 8.25 -5.71
CA SER A 48 4.12 8.34 -4.31
C SER A 48 5.63 8.26 -4.12
N LEU A 49 6.30 7.35 -4.86
CA LEU A 49 7.76 7.25 -4.84
C LEU A 49 8.44 8.51 -5.39
N ALA A 50 7.96 9.02 -6.53
CA ALA A 50 8.49 10.23 -7.16
C ALA A 50 8.34 11.46 -6.27
N ALA A 51 7.17 11.63 -5.65
CA ALA A 51 6.88 12.74 -4.75
C ALA A 51 7.44 12.54 -3.32
N ARG A 52 7.89 11.32 -2.96
CA ARG A 52 8.20 10.92 -1.58
C ARG A 52 7.04 11.17 -0.61
N GLN A 53 5.80 10.89 -1.06
CA GLN A 53 4.58 11.16 -0.32
C GLN A 53 3.63 9.98 -0.38
N TYR A 54 3.07 9.57 0.74
CA TYR A 54 2.03 8.56 0.79
C TYR A 54 0.78 9.04 0.06
N TYR A 55 0.22 8.14 -0.78
CA TYR A 55 -1.04 8.36 -1.49
C TYR A 55 -1.04 9.61 -2.41
N ALA A 56 0.10 9.91 -3.04
CA ALA A 56 0.29 11.12 -3.85
C ALA A 56 -0.44 11.11 -5.22
N HIS A 57 -0.94 9.95 -5.69
CA HIS A 57 -1.65 9.90 -6.95
C HIS A 57 -2.96 10.72 -6.87
N PRO A 58 -3.26 11.65 -7.82
CA PRO A 58 -4.39 12.59 -7.70
C PRO A 58 -5.76 11.92 -7.52
N ARG A 59 -5.95 10.73 -8.11
CA ARG A 59 -7.19 9.95 -7.98
C ARG A 59 -7.18 8.97 -6.79
N ASN A 60 -6.16 8.98 -5.91
CA ASN A 60 -6.18 8.14 -4.71
C ASN A 60 -7.14 8.73 -3.69
N GLN A 61 -8.03 7.91 -3.16
CA GLN A 61 -9.10 8.33 -2.26
C GLN A 61 -8.71 8.35 -0.77
N PHE A 62 -7.46 8.04 -0.41
CA PHE A 62 -7.02 8.03 0.98
C PHE A 62 -7.20 9.40 1.65
N TRP A 63 -6.56 10.44 1.11
CA TRP A 63 -6.68 11.77 1.68
C TRP A 63 -8.10 12.36 1.61
N PRO A 64 -8.89 12.17 0.54
CA PRO A 64 -10.31 12.50 0.54
C PRO A 64 -11.13 11.82 1.63
N ILE A 65 -10.93 10.52 1.87
CA ILE A 65 -11.59 9.79 2.95
C ILE A 65 -11.22 10.38 4.31
N VAL A 66 -9.92 10.54 4.59
CA VAL A 66 -9.43 11.11 5.85
C VAL A 66 -9.96 12.53 6.07
N ALA A 67 -9.99 13.36 5.01
CA ALA A 67 -10.56 14.70 5.06
C ALA A 67 -12.03 14.70 5.47
N THR A 68 -12.82 13.82 4.86
CA THR A 68 -14.24 13.67 5.18
C THR A 68 -14.45 13.18 6.62
N LEU A 69 -13.65 12.19 7.06
CA LEU A 69 -13.73 11.65 8.42
C LEU A 69 -13.41 12.71 9.48
N TRP A 70 -12.49 13.60 9.20
CA TRP A 70 -12.08 14.65 10.14
C TRP A 70 -12.81 15.99 9.95
N ALA A 71 -13.76 16.07 9.03
CA ALA A 71 -14.44 17.30 8.65
C ALA A 71 -13.44 18.45 8.37
N ARG A 72 -12.41 18.18 7.55
CA ARG A 72 -11.32 19.10 7.19
C ARG A 72 -11.09 19.13 5.68
N THR A 73 -10.67 20.26 5.16
CA THR A 73 -10.24 20.43 3.76
C THR A 73 -8.75 20.13 3.61
N LEU A 74 -8.37 18.84 3.66
CA LEU A 74 -6.94 18.45 3.57
C LEU A 74 -6.36 18.55 2.15
N ALA A 75 -7.20 18.68 1.12
CA ALA A 75 -6.75 18.67 -0.27
C ALA A 75 -5.76 19.80 -0.58
N ASP A 76 -6.01 20.99 -0.03
CA ASP A 76 -5.21 22.18 -0.26
C ASP A 76 -4.01 22.32 0.69
N TRP A 77 -3.89 21.40 1.64
CA TRP A 77 -2.79 21.46 2.59
C TRP A 77 -1.49 20.92 2.00
N PRO A 78 -0.34 21.56 2.27
CA PRO A 78 0.96 20.97 2.01
C PRO A 78 1.07 19.59 2.65
N TYR A 79 1.76 18.66 1.99
CA TYR A 79 1.88 17.27 2.48
C TYR A 79 2.41 17.19 3.91
N ALA A 80 3.40 18.01 4.27
CA ALA A 80 3.94 18.06 5.62
C ALA A 80 2.87 18.38 6.69
N GLN A 81 1.93 19.28 6.38
CA GLN A 81 0.82 19.61 7.28
C GLN A 81 -0.18 18.46 7.40
N ARG A 82 -0.48 17.76 6.27
CA ARG A 82 -1.33 16.55 6.30
C ARG A 82 -0.73 15.48 7.20
N ILE A 83 0.59 15.26 7.12
CA ILE A 83 1.30 14.30 7.96
C ILE A 83 1.30 14.71 9.43
N ALA A 84 1.59 15.96 9.73
CA ALA A 84 1.56 16.47 11.10
C ALA A 84 0.18 16.30 11.74
N GLU A 85 -0.90 16.58 11.01
CA GLU A 85 -2.27 16.39 11.48
C GLU A 85 -2.61 14.90 11.65
N ALA A 86 -2.17 14.03 10.74
CA ALA A 86 -2.34 12.58 10.87
C ALA A 86 -1.69 12.05 12.16
N GLN A 87 -0.43 12.43 12.39
CA GLN A 87 0.32 12.05 13.60
C GLN A 87 -0.32 12.60 14.87
N ARG A 88 -0.74 13.87 14.88
CA ARG A 88 -1.41 14.52 16.02
C ARG A 88 -2.71 13.80 16.38
N ARG A 89 -3.44 13.29 15.40
CA ARG A 89 -4.70 12.55 15.60
C ARG A 89 -4.49 11.06 15.91
N GLY A 90 -3.25 10.58 15.92
CA GLY A 90 -2.96 9.19 16.24
C GLY A 90 -3.05 8.24 15.04
N LEU A 91 -2.97 8.75 13.81
CA LEU A 91 -2.89 7.95 12.59
C LEU A 91 -1.44 7.73 12.20
N ALA A 92 -1.02 6.47 12.06
CA ALA A 92 0.23 6.06 11.45
C ALA A 92 -0.02 5.47 10.05
N ILE A 93 0.96 5.61 9.17
CA ILE A 93 0.89 5.13 7.77
C ILE A 93 2.20 4.44 7.43
N TRP A 94 2.12 3.24 6.84
CA TRP A 94 3.24 2.53 6.27
C TRP A 94 2.78 1.57 5.18
N ASP A 95 3.69 0.70 4.71
CA ASP A 95 3.42 -0.36 3.75
C ASP A 95 3.89 -1.71 4.29
N VAL A 96 3.31 -2.79 3.76
CA VAL A 96 3.74 -4.16 4.07
C VAL A 96 5.14 -4.42 3.55
N HIS A 97 5.48 -3.91 2.36
CA HIS A 97 6.75 -4.19 1.71
C HIS A 97 7.73 -3.01 1.81
N ALA A 98 8.97 -3.31 2.21
CA ALA A 98 10.11 -2.38 2.24
C ALA A 98 10.69 -2.16 0.85
N ALA A 99 10.69 -3.21 0.02
CA ALA A 99 11.21 -3.17 -1.34
C ALA A 99 10.49 -4.21 -2.20
N CYS A 100 10.42 -3.97 -3.50
CA CYS A 100 9.96 -4.96 -4.47
C CYS A 100 10.48 -4.63 -5.88
N ARG A 101 10.41 -5.62 -6.79
CA ARG A 101 10.50 -5.37 -8.22
C ARG A 101 9.11 -5.17 -8.76
N ARG A 102 8.92 -4.12 -9.57
CA ARG A 102 7.59 -3.84 -10.13
C ARG A 102 7.68 -2.94 -11.36
N HIS A 103 7.00 -3.33 -12.44
CA HIS A 103 6.65 -2.46 -13.55
C HIS A 103 5.34 -1.71 -13.21
N GLY A 104 5.35 -0.38 -13.35
CA GLY A 104 4.17 0.44 -13.07
C GLY A 104 3.79 0.49 -11.57
N SER A 105 2.48 0.60 -11.29
CA SER A 105 1.93 0.79 -9.93
C SER A 105 0.90 -0.27 -9.52
N LEU A 106 0.63 -1.27 -10.36
CA LEU A 106 -0.35 -2.30 -10.03
C LEU A 106 0.24 -3.32 -9.06
N ASP A 107 -0.48 -3.63 -8.00
CA ASP A 107 -0.07 -4.58 -6.96
C ASP A 107 0.17 -6.00 -7.50
N ARG A 108 -0.60 -6.42 -8.51
CA ARG A 108 -0.40 -7.73 -9.17
C ARG A 108 0.95 -7.90 -9.87
N ALA A 109 1.67 -6.79 -10.11
CA ALA A 109 2.99 -6.78 -10.71
C ALA A 109 4.13 -6.73 -9.68
N ILE A 110 3.82 -6.90 -8.39
CA ILE A 110 4.82 -6.97 -7.32
C ILE A 110 5.53 -8.31 -7.39
N GLU A 111 6.85 -8.27 -7.55
CA GLU A 111 7.78 -9.41 -7.57
C GLU A 111 8.91 -9.19 -6.58
N ASP A 112 9.54 -10.26 -6.09
CA ASP A 112 10.69 -10.24 -5.17
C ASP A 112 10.47 -9.28 -3.99
N ALA A 113 9.26 -9.30 -3.41
CA ALA A 113 8.88 -8.41 -2.32
C ALA A 113 9.66 -8.73 -1.04
N ARG A 114 10.21 -7.69 -0.40
CA ARG A 114 10.85 -7.76 0.91
C ARG A 114 9.95 -7.08 1.92
N PRO A 115 9.55 -7.76 3.01
CA PRO A 115 8.67 -7.16 4.00
C PRO A 115 9.35 -6.05 4.80
N ASN A 116 8.56 -5.12 5.31
CA ASN A 116 8.96 -4.21 6.36
C ASN A 116 8.96 -4.91 7.73
N ASP A 117 9.74 -4.39 8.66
CA ASP A 117 9.74 -4.82 10.07
C ASP A 117 8.51 -4.22 10.80
N LEU A 118 7.34 -4.82 10.55
CA LEU A 118 6.09 -4.39 11.17
C LEU A 118 6.10 -4.62 12.69
N ALA A 119 6.71 -5.71 13.14
CA ALA A 119 6.82 -6.01 14.57
C ALA A 119 7.66 -4.97 15.31
N GLY A 120 8.82 -4.62 14.75
CA GLY A 120 9.66 -3.56 15.30
C GLY A 120 9.00 -2.18 15.30
N LEU A 121 8.16 -1.86 14.30
CA LEU A 121 7.37 -0.62 14.34
C LEU A 121 6.33 -0.67 15.44
N VAL A 122 5.54 -1.74 15.54
CA VAL A 122 4.49 -1.91 16.56
C VAL A 122 5.07 -1.82 17.97
N ALA A 123 6.23 -2.43 18.22
CA ALA A 123 6.91 -2.34 19.52
C ALA A 123 7.30 -0.91 19.94
N ARG A 124 7.48 0.00 18.96
CA ARG A 124 7.76 1.43 19.23
C ARG A 124 6.51 2.29 19.38
N LEU A 125 5.32 1.72 19.22
CA LEU A 125 4.03 2.42 19.27
C LEU A 125 3.14 1.84 20.37
N PRO A 126 3.44 2.07 21.66
CA PRO A 126 2.75 1.42 22.78
C PRO A 126 1.25 1.77 22.88
N GLY A 127 0.82 2.87 22.26
CA GLY A 127 -0.59 3.28 22.19
C GLY A 127 -1.37 2.69 21.02
N LEU A 128 -0.72 1.88 20.14
CA LEU A 128 -1.36 1.35 18.96
C LEU A 128 -2.44 0.33 19.32
N GLN A 129 -3.65 0.53 18.80
CA GLN A 129 -4.82 -0.30 19.08
C GLN A 129 -5.18 -1.22 17.93
N ALA A 130 -4.93 -0.77 16.69
CA ALA A 130 -5.33 -1.53 15.51
C ALA A 130 -4.40 -1.31 14.31
N ILE A 131 -4.44 -2.29 13.41
CA ILE A 131 -3.83 -2.25 12.09
C ILE A 131 -4.93 -2.36 11.04
N ALA A 132 -4.92 -1.47 10.05
CA ALA A 132 -5.88 -1.45 8.96
C ALA A 132 -5.17 -1.66 7.61
N HIS A 133 -5.44 -2.78 6.95
CA HIS A 133 -4.93 -3.07 5.62
C HIS A 133 -5.74 -2.35 4.54
N ASN A 134 -5.11 -1.45 3.80
CA ASN A 134 -5.69 -0.69 2.69
C ASN A 134 -5.70 -1.53 1.40
N GLY A 135 -6.66 -2.42 1.29
CA GLY A 135 -6.87 -3.25 0.11
C GLY A 135 -6.40 -4.70 0.23
N GLY A 136 -6.70 -5.47 -0.81
CA GLY A 136 -6.50 -6.92 -0.82
C GLY A 136 -5.03 -7.34 -0.80
N GLU A 137 -4.14 -6.62 -1.50
CA GLU A 137 -2.72 -6.99 -1.54
C GLU A 137 -2.06 -6.76 -0.19
N SER A 138 -2.26 -5.60 0.44
CA SER A 138 -1.82 -5.37 1.83
C SER A 138 -2.38 -6.45 2.77
N ALA A 139 -3.64 -6.83 2.60
CA ALA A 139 -4.30 -7.84 3.43
C ALA A 139 -3.76 -9.27 3.29
N ARG A 140 -2.86 -9.55 2.35
CA ARG A 140 -2.11 -10.82 2.33
C ARG A 140 -1.24 -11.01 3.56
N ALA A 141 -0.83 -9.91 4.20
CA ALA A 141 -0.10 -9.92 5.46
C ALA A 141 -0.98 -10.09 6.72
N LEU A 142 -2.31 -10.29 6.57
CA LEU A 142 -3.24 -10.44 7.70
C LEU A 142 -2.83 -11.52 8.72
N ARG A 143 -2.30 -12.65 8.25
CA ARG A 143 -1.84 -13.72 9.15
C ARG A 143 -0.70 -13.22 10.05
N LEU A 144 0.24 -12.49 9.48
CA LEU A 144 1.36 -11.89 10.22
C LEU A 144 0.86 -10.81 11.18
N THR A 145 0.06 -9.86 10.71
CA THR A 145 -0.37 -8.73 11.55
C THR A 145 -1.27 -9.14 12.70
N ARG A 146 -2.04 -10.24 12.56
CA ARG A 146 -2.82 -10.82 13.67
C ARG A 146 -1.97 -11.38 14.80
N THR A 147 -0.73 -11.81 14.52
CA THR A 147 0.17 -12.29 15.59
C THR A 147 0.75 -11.16 16.44
N LEU A 148 0.54 -9.90 16.06
CA LEU A 148 1.03 -8.75 16.80
C LEU A 148 0.12 -8.33 17.98
N GLY A 149 -0.96 -9.07 18.24
CA GLY A 149 -1.83 -8.85 19.41
C GLY A 149 -2.77 -7.66 19.29
N LEU A 150 -2.96 -7.10 18.08
CA LEU A 150 -3.79 -5.92 17.81
C LEU A 150 -5.05 -6.30 17.04
N ALA A 151 -6.09 -5.46 17.12
CA ALA A 151 -7.23 -5.55 16.21
C ALA A 151 -6.77 -5.34 14.76
N VAL A 152 -7.26 -6.16 13.81
CA VAL A 152 -6.84 -6.07 12.42
C VAL A 152 -8.04 -5.95 11.49
N TRP A 153 -8.03 -4.88 10.69
CA TRP A 153 -9.07 -4.55 9.72
C TRP A 153 -8.60 -4.81 8.29
N ARG A 154 -9.50 -5.29 7.45
CA ARG A 154 -9.34 -5.31 6.00
C ARG A 154 -10.27 -4.28 5.39
N LEU A 155 -9.72 -3.17 4.90
CA LEU A 155 -10.48 -2.08 4.32
C LEU A 155 -10.47 -2.13 2.79
N PRO A 156 -11.50 -1.61 2.13
CA PRO A 156 -11.49 -1.46 0.68
C PRO A 156 -10.38 -0.50 0.25
N SER A 157 -9.64 -0.88 -0.80
CA SER A 157 -8.51 -0.10 -1.29
C SER A 157 -8.92 1.29 -1.76
N THR A 158 -8.12 2.29 -1.36
CA THR A 158 -8.24 3.69 -1.82
C THR A 158 -7.57 3.94 -3.16
N SER A 159 -6.85 2.95 -3.71
CA SER A 159 -6.19 3.03 -5.00
C SER A 159 -7.18 3.30 -6.14
N PRO A 160 -6.79 4.09 -7.17
CA PRO A 160 -7.56 4.22 -8.41
C PRO A 160 -7.86 2.89 -9.10
N ALA A 161 -7.05 1.86 -8.88
CA ALA A 161 -7.29 0.50 -9.41
C ALA A 161 -8.57 -0.14 -8.84
N ASN A 162 -9.10 0.35 -7.71
CA ASN A 162 -10.35 -0.08 -7.09
C ASN A 162 -11.49 0.91 -7.40
N ALA A 163 -11.60 1.38 -8.62
CA ALA A 163 -12.64 2.34 -9.03
C ALA A 163 -14.07 1.76 -8.96
N GLY A 164 -14.22 0.43 -9.07
CA GLY A 164 -15.53 -0.22 -8.98
C GLY A 164 -16.19 -0.19 -7.59
N CYS A 165 -15.45 0.15 -6.53
CA CYS A 165 -16.02 0.35 -5.20
C CYS A 165 -16.36 1.83 -5.00
N PRO A 166 -17.64 2.20 -4.78
CA PRO A 166 -18.07 3.59 -4.56
C PRO A 166 -17.38 4.25 -3.36
N PHE A 167 -17.21 5.57 -3.43
CA PHE A 167 -16.55 6.35 -2.38
C PHE A 167 -17.27 6.20 -1.03
N GLU A 168 -18.59 6.28 -1.00
CA GLU A 168 -19.41 6.18 0.21
C GLU A 168 -19.25 4.83 0.90
N ARG A 169 -19.16 3.75 0.12
CA ARG A 169 -18.92 2.41 0.67
C ARG A 169 -17.53 2.30 1.29
N LYS A 170 -16.51 2.89 0.65
CA LYS A 170 -15.17 2.97 1.24
C LYS A 170 -15.20 3.80 2.52
N LEU A 171 -15.81 4.99 2.47
CA LEU A 171 -15.91 5.91 3.60
C LEU A 171 -16.57 5.25 4.81
N ALA A 172 -17.66 4.49 4.62
CA ALA A 172 -18.34 3.77 5.70
C ALA A 172 -17.40 2.77 6.38
N ALA A 173 -16.74 1.89 5.62
CA ALA A 173 -15.82 0.90 6.17
C ALA A 173 -14.60 1.55 6.87
N TRP A 174 -14.08 2.65 6.33
CA TRP A 174 -12.98 3.38 6.93
C TRP A 174 -13.41 4.08 8.23
N ARG A 175 -14.64 4.61 8.28
CA ARG A 175 -15.21 5.24 9.48
C ARG A 175 -15.26 4.28 10.65
N GLU A 176 -15.66 3.03 10.42
CA GLU A 176 -15.71 2.00 11.49
C GLU A 176 -14.32 1.78 12.12
N ALA A 177 -13.29 1.60 11.31
CA ALA A 177 -11.92 1.40 11.81
C ALA A 177 -11.37 2.64 12.53
N PHE A 178 -11.66 3.85 12.03
CA PHE A 178 -11.26 5.11 12.66
C PHE A 178 -12.00 5.33 14.00
N ALA A 179 -13.30 5.07 14.04
CA ALA A 179 -14.11 5.20 15.24
C ALA A 179 -13.67 4.22 16.33
N ALA A 180 -13.38 2.96 15.96
CA ALA A 180 -12.88 1.95 16.89
C ALA A 180 -11.58 2.35 17.61
N CYS A 181 -10.79 3.26 16.99
CA CYS A 181 -9.56 3.81 17.57
C CYS A 181 -9.71 5.25 18.08
N GLY A 182 -10.92 5.80 18.13
CA GLY A 182 -11.20 7.17 18.59
C GLY A 182 -10.54 8.26 17.72
N LEU A 183 -10.42 8.03 16.41
CA LEU A 183 -9.88 9.00 15.46
C LEU A 183 -10.97 9.90 14.83
N VAL A 184 -12.23 9.59 15.05
CA VAL A 184 -13.44 10.34 14.67
C VAL A 184 -14.44 10.32 15.80
#